data_62585257713aff4550426496b54a22e0
#
_entry.id   62585257713aff4550426496b54a22e0
#
_cell.length_a   1.000
_cell.length_b   1.000
_cell.length_c   1.000
_cell.angle_alpha   90.00
_cell.angle_beta   90.00
_cell.angle_gamma   90.00
#
_symmetry.space_group_name_H-M   'P 1'
#
loop_
_entity.id
_entity.type
_entity.pdbx_description
1 polymer ?
#
loop_
_entity_poly.entity_id
_entity_poly.type
_entity_poly.pdbx_seq_one_letter_code
_entity_poly.pdbx_strand_id
1 'polypeptide(L)'
;MKPKLLIVDDEPQIRMLLGEFLSDQFEVNFASNGKEAIQNTKIFRPDIILMDIMMPEMDGLDTCRVLRESDETRHIPLLMLTAANTSQERIRAFNLGADDFIAKPFEVDELLTRLKSKIRRMNELRNIPRDETVIGNLSMDLRSREVKISDEPIDLSPVEYGILRLLIARVEEVVTRKEIMKQVWEDGRKSDRLIDAHVTSLRKKIAKFTGSIQTVYGEGYRLKKETDA
;
A
#
# COMPACT_ATOMS: atom_id res chain seq x y z
N MET A 1 21.51 7.97 4.37
CA MET A 1 21.15 6.79 5.20
C MET A 1 20.45 5.79 4.30
N LYS A 2 20.77 4.50 4.32
CA LYS A 2 20.06 3.48 3.53
C LYS A 2 18.64 3.33 4.07
N PRO A 3 17.63 3.13 3.20
CA PRO A 3 16.28 2.78 3.67
C PRO A 3 16.29 1.43 4.39
N LYS A 4 15.40 1.26 5.37
CA LYS A 4 15.27 0.05 6.17
C LYS A 4 14.30 -0.94 5.53
N LEU A 5 14.74 -2.15 5.28
CA LEU A 5 13.97 -3.24 4.69
C LEU A 5 13.85 -4.40 5.67
N LEU A 6 12.63 -4.81 6.01
CA LEU A 6 12.38 -6.07 6.71
C LEU A 6 12.03 -7.15 5.70
N ILE A 7 12.82 -8.24 5.67
CA ILE A 7 12.57 -9.42 4.83
C ILE A 7 11.98 -10.52 5.71
N VAL A 8 10.81 -11.00 5.33
CA VAL A 8 10.05 -12.02 6.05
C VAL A 8 9.80 -13.21 5.13
N ASP A 9 10.44 -14.34 5.43
CA ASP A 9 10.34 -15.58 4.66
C ASP A 9 10.73 -16.71 5.61
N ASP A 10 10.09 -17.86 5.58
CA ASP A 10 10.43 -18.99 6.46
C ASP A 10 11.68 -19.74 6.00
N GLU A 11 12.03 -19.65 4.72
CA GLU A 11 13.20 -20.29 4.16
C GLU A 11 14.51 -19.50 4.45
N PRO A 12 15.45 -20.02 5.27
CA PRO A 12 16.69 -19.30 5.60
C PRO A 12 17.53 -18.97 4.36
N GLN A 13 17.50 -19.85 3.36
CA GLN A 13 18.26 -19.68 2.11
C GLN A 13 17.74 -18.47 1.30
N ILE A 14 16.43 -18.29 1.23
CA ILE A 14 15.80 -17.14 0.56
C ILE A 14 16.14 -15.84 1.29
N ARG A 15 16.05 -15.85 2.64
CA ARG A 15 16.43 -14.67 3.45
C ARG A 15 17.90 -14.28 3.23
N MET A 16 18.83 -15.26 3.25
CA MET A 16 20.25 -14.99 2.99
C MET A 16 20.48 -14.44 1.59
N LEU A 17 19.92 -15.05 0.57
CA LEU A 17 20.07 -14.65 -0.82
C LEU A 17 19.55 -13.21 -1.02
N LEU A 18 18.34 -12.92 -0.56
CA LEU A 18 17.75 -11.58 -0.66
C LEU A 18 18.55 -10.56 0.17
N GLY A 19 19.04 -10.95 1.34
CA GLY A 19 19.89 -10.10 2.17
C GLY A 19 21.18 -9.72 1.45
N GLU A 20 21.86 -10.67 0.83
CA GLU A 20 23.10 -10.45 0.06
C GLU A 20 22.85 -9.45 -1.09
N PHE A 21 21.82 -9.66 -1.91
CA PHE A 21 21.52 -8.80 -3.05
C PHE A 21 21.02 -7.40 -2.66
N LEU A 22 20.30 -7.29 -1.54
CA LEU A 22 19.64 -6.02 -1.18
C LEU A 22 20.45 -5.17 -0.18
N SER A 23 21.44 -5.74 0.51
CA SER A 23 22.26 -5.05 1.53
C SER A 23 23.05 -3.85 1.00
N ASP A 24 23.40 -3.82 -0.28
CA ASP A 24 24.06 -2.68 -0.90
C ASP A 24 23.16 -1.44 -0.95
N GLN A 25 21.84 -1.63 -1.05
CA GLN A 25 20.85 -0.58 -1.23
C GLN A 25 20.04 -0.30 0.03
N PHE A 26 19.90 -1.28 0.93
CA PHE A 26 19.06 -1.23 2.13
C PHE A 26 19.85 -1.59 3.40
N GLU A 27 19.39 -1.08 4.52
CA GLU A 27 19.67 -1.64 5.84
C GLU A 27 18.65 -2.77 6.07
N VAL A 28 19.12 -4.03 6.08
CA VAL A 28 18.26 -5.21 6.06
C VAL A 28 18.12 -5.81 7.45
N ASN A 29 16.90 -6.18 7.83
CA ASN A 29 16.59 -7.04 8.96
C ASN A 29 15.71 -8.21 8.49
N PHE A 30 15.63 -9.28 9.27
CA PHE A 30 14.98 -10.52 8.91
C PHE A 30 13.96 -10.97 9.93
N ALA A 31 12.94 -11.71 9.47
CA ALA A 31 12.03 -12.46 10.29
C ALA A 31 11.70 -13.79 9.59
N SER A 32 11.46 -14.84 10.36
CA SER A 32 11.18 -16.19 9.85
C SER A 32 9.70 -16.55 9.79
N ASN A 33 8.84 -15.73 10.37
CA ASN A 33 7.39 -15.90 10.42
C ASN A 33 6.67 -14.59 10.75
N GLY A 34 5.35 -14.60 10.70
CA GLY A 34 4.55 -13.40 10.93
C GLY A 34 4.66 -12.82 12.35
N LYS A 35 4.79 -13.67 13.37
CA LYS A 35 4.92 -13.19 14.77
C LYS A 35 6.23 -12.42 14.97
N GLU A 36 7.33 -12.98 14.47
CA GLU A 36 8.63 -12.33 14.49
C GLU A 36 8.63 -11.04 13.66
N ALA A 37 7.97 -11.05 12.49
CA ALA A 37 7.81 -9.88 11.66
C ALA A 37 7.13 -8.72 12.39
N ILE A 38 6.05 -8.97 13.12
CA ILE A 38 5.33 -7.94 13.90
C ILE A 38 6.24 -7.36 14.99
N GLN A 39 6.99 -8.21 15.71
CA GLN A 39 7.92 -7.75 16.74
C GLN A 39 9.06 -6.91 16.15
N ASN A 40 9.69 -7.42 15.09
CA ASN A 40 10.80 -6.74 14.43
C ASN A 40 10.35 -5.42 13.78
N THR A 41 9.13 -5.33 13.26
CA THR A 41 8.59 -4.09 12.71
C THR A 41 8.55 -2.98 13.77
N LYS A 42 8.16 -3.27 15.01
CA LYS A 42 8.10 -2.28 16.09
C LYS A 42 9.49 -1.81 16.52
N ILE A 43 10.47 -2.71 16.57
CA ILE A 43 11.84 -2.43 17.02
C ILE A 43 12.66 -1.75 15.92
N PHE A 44 12.67 -2.35 14.74
CA PHE A 44 13.51 -1.96 13.61
C PHE A 44 12.93 -0.75 12.86
N ARG A 45 11.59 -0.58 12.87
CA ARG A 45 10.85 0.48 12.18
C ARG A 45 11.24 0.55 10.69
N PRO A 46 10.93 -0.49 9.90
CA PRO A 46 11.30 -0.54 8.50
C PRO A 46 10.56 0.52 7.67
N ASP A 47 11.22 1.00 6.62
CA ASP A 47 10.60 1.86 5.61
C ASP A 47 9.75 1.06 4.60
N ILE A 48 10.00 -0.26 4.50
CA ILE A 48 9.26 -1.20 3.65
C ILE A 48 9.43 -2.62 4.18
N ILE A 49 8.39 -3.45 3.99
CA ILE A 49 8.39 -4.88 4.35
C ILE A 49 8.24 -5.70 3.07
N LEU A 50 9.13 -6.68 2.89
CA LEU A 50 9.02 -7.73 1.88
C LEU A 50 8.65 -9.02 2.60
N MET A 51 7.50 -9.64 2.27
CA MET A 51 6.95 -10.74 3.04
C MET A 51 6.44 -11.88 2.17
N ASP A 52 6.86 -13.09 2.48
CA ASP A 52 6.24 -14.28 1.89
C ASP A 52 4.81 -14.46 2.43
N ILE A 53 3.94 -14.97 1.58
CA ILE A 53 2.57 -15.33 1.99
C ILE A 53 2.57 -16.65 2.77
N MET A 54 3.30 -17.64 2.28
CA MET A 54 3.24 -19.01 2.81
C MET A 54 4.30 -19.22 3.88
N MET A 55 3.94 -19.02 5.13
CA MET A 55 4.85 -19.23 6.28
C MET A 55 4.16 -20.02 7.39
N PRO A 56 4.92 -20.79 8.18
CA PRO A 56 4.38 -21.51 9.33
C PRO A 56 3.97 -20.54 10.46
N GLU A 57 3.18 -21.04 11.41
CA GLU A 57 2.67 -20.37 12.61
C GLU A 57 1.70 -19.20 12.33
N MET A 58 2.14 -18.22 11.56
CA MET A 58 1.37 -17.06 11.15
C MET A 58 1.75 -16.69 9.72
N ASP A 59 0.81 -16.83 8.81
CA ASP A 59 1.05 -16.57 7.39
C ASP A 59 1.16 -15.06 7.08
N GLY A 60 1.60 -14.74 5.86
CA GLY A 60 1.79 -13.36 5.43
C GLY A 60 0.49 -12.57 5.34
N LEU A 61 -0.64 -13.21 5.06
CA LEU A 61 -1.95 -12.54 4.98
C LEU A 61 -2.46 -12.14 6.36
N ASP A 62 -2.35 -13.03 7.34
CA ASP A 62 -2.72 -12.72 8.72
C ASP A 62 -1.77 -11.68 9.32
N THR A 63 -0.47 -11.74 8.99
CA THR A 63 0.51 -10.74 9.38
C THR A 63 0.17 -9.37 8.79
N CYS A 64 -0.17 -9.32 7.51
CA CYS A 64 -0.62 -8.10 6.83
C CYS A 64 -1.80 -7.47 7.56
N ARG A 65 -2.82 -8.27 7.89
CA ARG A 65 -4.00 -7.80 8.62
C ARG A 65 -3.61 -7.14 9.94
N VAL A 66 -2.79 -7.81 10.75
CA VAL A 66 -2.35 -7.26 12.06
C VAL A 66 -1.55 -5.97 11.90
N LEU A 67 -0.64 -5.92 10.90
CA LEU A 67 0.14 -4.70 10.63
C LEU A 67 -0.75 -3.53 10.15
N ARG A 68 -1.86 -3.80 9.49
CA ARG A 68 -2.82 -2.78 9.02
C ARG A 68 -3.80 -2.31 10.11
N GLU A 69 -4.04 -3.15 11.12
CA GLU A 69 -4.86 -2.79 12.29
C GLU A 69 -4.13 -1.88 13.30
N SER A 70 -2.81 -1.76 13.21
CA SER A 70 -1.99 -0.94 14.13
C SER A 70 -1.63 0.41 13.53
N ASP A 71 -1.90 1.50 14.24
CA ASP A 71 -1.56 2.88 13.88
C ASP A 71 -0.08 3.08 13.60
N GLU A 72 0.78 2.34 14.35
CA GLU A 72 2.23 2.46 14.25
C GLU A 72 2.79 1.83 12.97
N THR A 73 2.09 0.86 12.38
CA THR A 73 2.64 0.03 11.29
C THR A 73 1.82 0.08 10.00
N ARG A 74 0.56 0.52 10.05
CA ARG A 74 -0.37 0.51 8.90
C ARG A 74 0.13 1.30 7.69
N HIS A 75 0.98 2.31 7.92
CA HIS A 75 1.51 3.18 6.87
C HIS A 75 2.76 2.60 6.18
N ILE A 76 3.32 1.50 6.70
CA ILE A 76 4.53 0.88 6.14
C ILE A 76 4.14 0.10 4.87
N PRO A 77 4.75 0.39 3.71
CA PRO A 77 4.51 -0.38 2.50
C PRO A 77 4.83 -1.85 2.68
N LEU A 78 3.94 -2.70 2.17
CA LEU A 78 4.04 -4.15 2.27
C LEU A 78 3.99 -4.77 0.88
N LEU A 79 5.12 -5.36 0.46
CA LEU A 79 5.27 -6.08 -0.79
C LEU A 79 5.22 -7.58 -0.50
N MET A 80 4.24 -8.29 -1.07
CA MET A 80 4.08 -9.72 -0.88
C MET A 80 4.87 -10.52 -1.92
N LEU A 81 5.58 -11.55 -1.46
CA LEU A 81 6.08 -12.63 -2.30
C LEU A 81 5.06 -13.77 -2.33
N THR A 82 4.76 -14.30 -3.49
CA THR A 82 3.77 -15.38 -3.61
C THR A 82 4.17 -16.41 -4.63
N ALA A 83 4.11 -17.69 -4.25
CA ALA A 83 4.17 -18.80 -5.18
C ALA A 83 2.82 -19.00 -5.91
N ALA A 84 1.76 -18.34 -5.43
CA ALA A 84 0.41 -18.58 -5.88
C ALA A 84 0.07 -17.83 -7.17
N ASN A 85 -0.26 -18.58 -8.19
CA ASN A 85 -0.73 -18.07 -9.48
C ASN A 85 -2.25 -17.80 -9.51
N THR A 86 -2.95 -17.92 -8.37
CA THR A 86 -4.40 -17.75 -8.35
C THR A 86 -4.78 -16.27 -8.19
N SER A 87 -5.68 -15.82 -9.06
CA SER A 87 -6.24 -14.46 -8.99
C SER A 87 -6.95 -14.20 -7.65
N GLN A 88 -7.45 -15.25 -6.99
CA GLN A 88 -8.19 -15.15 -5.74
C GLN A 88 -7.30 -14.79 -4.54
N GLU A 89 -6.11 -15.40 -4.41
CA GLU A 89 -5.19 -15.09 -3.31
C GLU A 89 -4.62 -13.69 -3.42
N ARG A 90 -4.32 -13.25 -4.64
CA ARG A 90 -3.90 -11.87 -4.89
C ARG A 90 -4.97 -10.86 -4.51
N ILE A 91 -6.23 -11.10 -4.89
CA ILE A 91 -7.38 -10.27 -4.50
C ILE A 91 -7.53 -10.26 -2.97
N ARG A 92 -7.34 -11.40 -2.31
CA ARG A 92 -7.41 -11.50 -0.85
C ARG A 92 -6.31 -10.68 -0.17
N ALA A 93 -5.05 -10.78 -0.63
CA ALA A 93 -3.93 -9.99 -0.12
C ALA A 93 -4.18 -8.48 -0.24
N PHE A 94 -4.73 -8.03 -1.37
CA PHE A 94 -5.06 -6.63 -1.56
C PHE A 94 -6.21 -6.16 -0.69
N ASN A 95 -7.25 -6.96 -0.53
CA ASN A 95 -8.37 -6.64 0.38
C ASN A 95 -7.90 -6.52 1.84
N LEU A 96 -6.81 -7.18 2.20
CA LEU A 96 -6.16 -7.08 3.50
C LEU A 96 -5.17 -5.91 3.61
N GLY A 97 -4.95 -5.16 2.51
CA GLY A 97 -4.13 -3.95 2.52
C GLY A 97 -2.67 -4.13 2.08
N ALA A 98 -2.33 -5.23 1.41
CA ALA A 98 -1.03 -5.34 0.73
C ALA A 98 -0.92 -4.29 -0.38
N ASP A 99 0.25 -3.66 -0.52
CA ASP A 99 0.47 -2.59 -1.50
C ASP A 99 0.91 -3.10 -2.86
N ASP A 100 1.52 -4.28 -2.87
CA ASP A 100 2.02 -4.92 -4.07
C ASP A 100 2.30 -6.41 -3.85
N PHE A 101 2.53 -7.15 -4.94
CA PHE A 101 3.00 -8.53 -4.90
C PHE A 101 3.98 -8.81 -6.03
N ILE A 102 4.85 -9.80 -5.80
CA ILE A 102 5.73 -10.38 -6.81
C ILE A 102 5.52 -11.88 -6.79
N ALA A 103 5.29 -12.48 -7.96
CA ALA A 103 5.16 -13.92 -8.08
C ALA A 103 6.55 -14.59 -8.06
N LYS A 104 6.71 -15.66 -7.30
CA LYS A 104 7.86 -16.55 -7.38
C LYS A 104 7.68 -17.51 -8.59
N PRO A 105 8.72 -17.76 -9.42
CA PRO A 105 10.06 -17.17 -9.37
C PRO A 105 10.09 -15.73 -9.89
N PHE A 106 10.96 -14.87 -9.34
CA PHE A 106 11.13 -13.48 -9.71
C PHE A 106 12.60 -13.15 -9.99
N GLU A 107 12.81 -12.13 -10.81
CA GLU A 107 14.14 -11.57 -11.04
C GLU A 107 14.46 -10.54 -9.94
N VAL A 108 15.71 -10.59 -9.43
CA VAL A 108 16.15 -9.69 -8.35
C VAL A 108 16.08 -8.23 -8.77
N ASP A 109 16.37 -7.92 -10.03
CA ASP A 109 16.30 -6.56 -10.57
C ASP A 109 14.85 -6.03 -10.61
N GLU A 110 13.87 -6.90 -10.90
CA GLU A 110 12.45 -6.53 -10.81
C GLU A 110 12.07 -6.20 -9.37
N LEU A 111 12.45 -7.06 -8.41
CA LEU A 111 12.21 -6.85 -7.00
C LEU A 111 12.82 -5.53 -6.51
N LEU A 112 14.10 -5.30 -6.83
CA LEU A 112 14.82 -4.09 -6.46
C LEU A 112 14.16 -2.83 -7.03
N THR A 113 13.74 -2.87 -8.28
CA THR A 113 13.05 -1.76 -8.95
C THR A 113 11.74 -1.43 -8.23
N ARG A 114 10.95 -2.43 -7.86
CA ARG A 114 9.67 -2.24 -7.13
C ARG A 114 9.89 -1.67 -5.73
N LEU A 115 10.87 -2.21 -4.98
CA LEU A 115 11.20 -1.71 -3.65
C LEU A 115 11.63 -0.24 -3.69
N LYS A 116 12.54 0.13 -4.59
CA LYS A 116 13.00 1.52 -4.78
C LYS A 116 11.88 2.46 -5.17
N SER A 117 11.01 2.02 -6.07
CA SER A 117 9.86 2.79 -6.52
C SER A 117 8.91 3.13 -5.37
N LYS A 118 8.59 2.16 -4.52
CA LYS A 118 7.73 2.36 -3.34
C LYS A 118 8.34 3.36 -2.36
N ILE A 119 9.63 3.23 -2.06
CA ILE A 119 10.33 4.14 -1.13
C ILE A 119 10.46 5.55 -1.70
N ARG A 120 10.84 5.69 -2.99
CA ARG A 120 10.91 7.00 -3.65
C ARG A 120 9.58 7.72 -3.52
N ARG A 121 8.49 7.05 -3.83
CA ARG A 121 7.15 7.62 -3.75
C ARG A 121 6.77 8.07 -2.33
N MET A 122 7.14 7.29 -1.31
CA MET A 122 6.95 7.72 0.08
C MET A 122 7.73 9.00 0.39
N ASN A 123 8.99 9.08 -0.07
CA ASN A 123 9.84 10.25 0.17
C ASN A 123 9.35 11.49 -0.59
N GLU A 124 8.87 11.33 -1.81
CA GLU A 124 8.23 12.41 -2.58
C GLU A 124 7.02 12.97 -1.86
N LEU A 125 6.20 12.10 -1.27
CA LEU A 125 5.03 12.48 -0.49
C LEU A 125 5.40 13.19 0.84
N ARG A 126 6.54 12.85 1.45
CA ARG A 126 7.07 13.53 2.66
C ARG A 126 7.60 14.94 2.39
N ASN A 127 7.99 15.24 1.15
CA ASN A 127 8.62 16.51 0.76
C ASN A 127 7.64 17.54 0.17
N ILE A 128 6.34 17.27 0.14
CA ILE A 128 5.32 18.22 -0.33
C ILE A 128 5.07 19.29 0.74
N PRO A 129 4.96 20.61 0.37
CA PRO A 129 4.58 21.66 1.32
C PRO A 129 3.25 21.35 2.04
N ARG A 130 3.05 21.97 3.22
CA ARG A 130 1.80 21.84 3.98
C ARG A 130 0.62 22.38 3.15
N ASP A 131 -0.02 21.51 2.40
CA ASP A 131 -1.31 21.81 1.79
C ASP A 131 -2.33 20.84 2.38
N GLU A 132 -3.06 21.31 3.34
CA GLU A 132 -4.28 20.65 3.81
C GLU A 132 -5.35 20.89 2.75
N THR A 133 -5.87 19.81 2.19
CA THR A 133 -7.00 19.90 1.25
C THR A 133 -8.26 19.46 1.98
N VAL A 134 -9.26 20.33 2.01
CA VAL A 134 -10.56 20.07 2.63
C VAL A 134 -11.64 20.00 1.56
N ILE A 135 -12.44 18.93 1.58
CA ILE A 135 -13.58 18.72 0.68
C ILE A 135 -14.75 18.22 1.52
N GLY A 136 -15.77 19.07 1.68
CA GLY A 136 -16.87 18.78 2.60
C GLY A 136 -16.33 18.53 4.01
N ASN A 137 -16.66 17.38 4.60
CA ASN A 137 -16.16 16.97 5.90
C ASN A 137 -14.88 16.10 5.85
N LEU A 138 -14.25 15.94 4.68
CA LEU A 138 -13.00 15.22 4.51
C LEU A 138 -11.83 16.20 4.46
N SER A 139 -10.84 16.02 5.32
CA SER A 139 -9.55 16.71 5.26
C SER A 139 -8.41 15.74 5.02
N MET A 140 -7.42 16.17 4.25
CA MET A 140 -6.22 15.42 3.93
C MET A 140 -4.99 16.31 4.09
N ASP A 141 -4.13 15.98 5.05
CA ASP A 141 -2.80 16.58 5.17
C ASP A 141 -1.81 15.78 4.32
N LEU A 142 -1.27 16.41 3.29
CA LEU A 142 -0.34 15.77 2.35
C LEU A 142 1.03 15.47 2.97
N ARG A 143 1.38 16.15 4.06
CA ARG A 143 2.67 15.98 4.74
C ARG A 143 2.65 14.85 5.77
N SER A 144 1.68 14.89 6.68
CA SER A 144 1.52 13.83 7.68
C SER A 144 0.88 12.58 7.10
N ARG A 145 0.27 12.67 5.91
CA ARG A 145 -0.57 11.66 5.27
C ARG A 145 -1.81 11.32 6.08
N GLU A 146 -2.15 12.17 7.01
CA GLU A 146 -3.35 12.02 7.81
C GLU A 146 -4.58 12.37 6.98
N VAL A 147 -5.58 11.53 7.06
CA VAL A 147 -6.90 11.78 6.47
C VAL A 147 -7.93 11.72 7.57
N LYS A 148 -8.80 12.74 7.63
CA LYS A 148 -9.88 12.82 8.61
C LYS A 148 -11.22 13.00 7.93
N ILE A 149 -12.26 12.48 8.57
CA ILE A 149 -13.66 12.76 8.22
C ILE A 149 -14.33 13.29 9.46
N SER A 150 -14.87 14.53 9.40
CA SER A 150 -15.45 15.25 10.56
C SER A 150 -14.49 15.25 11.76
N ASP A 151 -13.21 15.55 11.51
CA ASP A 151 -12.09 15.56 12.46
C ASP A 151 -11.71 14.19 13.05
N GLU A 152 -12.41 13.10 12.71
CA GLU A 152 -12.01 11.74 13.08
C GLU A 152 -10.98 11.19 12.08
N PRO A 153 -9.79 10.74 12.53
CA PRO A 153 -8.79 10.16 11.64
C PRO A 153 -9.30 8.83 11.06
N ILE A 154 -9.01 8.60 9.78
CA ILE A 154 -9.32 7.35 9.10
C ILE A 154 -8.04 6.66 8.60
N ASP A 155 -8.08 5.34 8.65
CA ASP A 155 -6.95 4.49 8.35
C ASP A 155 -6.93 4.06 6.89
N LEU A 156 -5.98 4.58 6.12
CA LEU A 156 -5.80 4.21 4.74
C LEU A 156 -4.47 3.49 4.54
N SER A 157 -4.49 2.40 3.77
CA SER A 157 -3.26 1.83 3.26
C SER A 157 -2.57 2.81 2.30
N PRO A 158 -1.26 2.67 2.03
CA PRO A 158 -0.55 3.53 1.08
C PRO A 158 -1.20 3.61 -0.30
N VAL A 159 -1.80 2.51 -0.78
CA VAL A 159 -2.52 2.46 -2.05
C VAL A 159 -3.84 3.21 -1.98
N GLU A 160 -4.64 2.98 -0.95
CA GLU A 160 -5.91 3.69 -0.75
C GLU A 160 -5.69 5.20 -0.62
N TYR A 161 -4.67 5.59 0.15
CA TYR A 161 -4.25 6.98 0.25
C TYR A 161 -3.85 7.56 -1.12
N GLY A 162 -3.05 6.82 -1.89
CA GLY A 162 -2.64 7.24 -3.23
C GLY A 162 -3.82 7.44 -4.18
N ILE A 163 -4.79 6.52 -4.16
CA ILE A 163 -6.03 6.64 -4.96
C ILE A 163 -6.84 7.86 -4.52
N LEU A 164 -7.10 7.99 -3.21
CA LEU A 164 -7.88 9.11 -2.67
C LEU A 164 -7.24 10.46 -3.00
N ARG A 165 -5.92 10.58 -2.85
CA ARG A 165 -5.16 11.79 -3.21
C ARG A 165 -5.34 12.18 -4.67
N LEU A 166 -5.30 11.21 -5.60
CA LEU A 166 -5.52 11.48 -7.03
C LEU A 166 -6.92 12.00 -7.30
N LEU A 167 -7.91 11.40 -6.65
CA LEU A 167 -9.30 11.79 -6.80
C LEU A 167 -9.56 13.18 -6.19
N ILE A 168 -8.94 13.48 -5.05
CA ILE A 168 -9.02 14.80 -4.39
C ILE A 168 -8.35 15.88 -5.26
N ALA A 169 -7.23 15.60 -5.90
CA ALA A 169 -6.56 16.56 -6.77
C ALA A 169 -7.39 16.93 -8.02
N ARG A 170 -8.39 16.11 -8.36
CA ARG A 170 -9.26 16.28 -9.54
C ARG A 170 -10.74 16.04 -9.18
N VAL A 171 -11.20 16.79 -8.18
CA VAL A 171 -12.60 16.69 -7.74
C VAL A 171 -13.54 16.99 -8.91
N GLU A 172 -14.62 16.20 -9.03
CA GLU A 172 -15.62 16.24 -10.12
C GLU A 172 -15.10 15.79 -11.50
N GLU A 173 -13.80 15.53 -11.66
CA GLU A 173 -13.24 15.00 -12.90
C GLU A 173 -13.11 13.47 -12.84
N VAL A 174 -13.06 12.83 -14.01
CA VAL A 174 -12.84 11.40 -14.11
C VAL A 174 -11.32 11.13 -14.08
N VAL A 175 -10.89 10.35 -13.11
CA VAL A 175 -9.54 9.79 -13.08
C VAL A 175 -9.60 8.38 -13.65
N THR A 176 -8.94 8.16 -14.77
CA THR A 176 -9.01 6.87 -15.48
C THR A 176 -8.25 5.78 -14.73
N ARG A 177 -8.68 4.51 -14.91
CA ARG A 177 -7.96 3.35 -14.34
C ARG A 177 -6.48 3.33 -14.75
N LYS A 178 -6.19 3.71 -15.99
CA LYS A 178 -4.82 3.79 -16.51
C LYS A 178 -3.98 4.85 -15.76
N GLU A 179 -4.55 5.99 -15.46
CA GLU A 179 -3.87 7.04 -14.67
C GLU A 179 -3.65 6.60 -13.22
N ILE A 180 -4.68 6.02 -12.59
CA ILE A 180 -4.55 5.44 -11.24
C ILE A 180 -3.44 4.39 -11.25
N MET A 181 -3.44 3.48 -12.22
CA MET A 181 -2.43 2.44 -12.35
C MET A 181 -1.03 3.04 -12.45
N LYS A 182 -0.84 4.00 -13.35
CA LYS A 182 0.46 4.65 -13.58
C LYS A 182 0.95 5.42 -12.37
N GLN A 183 0.06 6.07 -11.63
CA GLN A 183 0.44 6.93 -10.51
C GLN A 183 0.49 6.20 -9.16
N VAL A 184 -0.24 5.11 -8.98
CA VAL A 184 -0.22 4.29 -7.77
C VAL A 184 0.72 3.10 -7.90
N TRP A 185 0.91 2.56 -9.12
CA TRP A 185 1.84 1.47 -9.43
C TRP A 185 2.64 1.81 -10.68
N GLU A 186 3.94 2.00 -10.56
CA GLU A 186 4.81 2.48 -11.63
C GLU A 186 4.95 1.54 -12.84
N ASP A 187 4.71 0.25 -12.68
CA ASP A 187 4.97 -0.76 -13.73
C ASP A 187 3.81 -1.05 -14.68
N GLY A 188 2.66 -0.45 -14.47
CA GLY A 188 1.52 -0.50 -15.40
C GLY A 188 0.98 -1.89 -15.75
N ARG A 189 1.52 -2.97 -15.18
CA ARG A 189 1.21 -4.38 -15.54
C ARG A 189 0.10 -5.01 -14.71
N LYS A 190 -0.63 -4.24 -13.91
CA LYS A 190 -1.65 -4.78 -13.00
C LYS A 190 -3.05 -4.68 -13.61
N SER A 191 -3.94 -5.55 -13.18
CA SER A 191 -5.29 -5.62 -13.73
C SER A 191 -6.22 -4.56 -13.11
N ASP A 192 -7.19 -4.09 -13.87
CA ASP A 192 -8.23 -3.16 -13.41
C ASP A 192 -8.98 -3.67 -12.16
N ARG A 193 -9.12 -4.99 -12.01
CA ARG A 193 -9.74 -5.63 -10.83
C ARG A 193 -9.04 -5.27 -9.51
N LEU A 194 -7.75 -4.97 -9.58
CA LEU A 194 -6.98 -4.56 -8.42
C LEU A 194 -7.41 -3.18 -7.94
N ILE A 195 -7.56 -2.24 -8.86
CA ILE A 195 -8.04 -0.90 -8.53
C ILE A 195 -9.45 -0.99 -7.94
N ASP A 196 -10.33 -1.80 -8.54
CA ASP A 196 -11.70 -1.97 -8.10
C ASP A 196 -11.78 -2.50 -6.65
N ALA A 197 -10.87 -3.42 -6.26
CA ALA A 197 -10.77 -3.93 -4.90
C ALA A 197 -10.38 -2.83 -3.90
N HIS A 198 -9.34 -2.05 -4.20
CA HIS A 198 -8.92 -0.95 -3.34
C HIS A 198 -9.94 0.17 -3.25
N VAL A 199 -10.62 0.51 -4.35
CA VAL A 199 -11.71 1.49 -4.33
C VAL A 199 -12.89 0.99 -3.49
N THR A 200 -13.20 -0.31 -3.55
CA THR A 200 -14.24 -0.90 -2.71
C THR A 200 -13.90 -0.82 -1.23
N SER A 201 -12.66 -1.12 -0.86
CA SER A 201 -12.16 -0.98 0.52
C SER A 201 -12.17 0.50 0.95
N LEU A 202 -11.65 1.39 0.11
CA LEU A 202 -11.63 2.84 0.37
C LEU A 202 -13.03 3.39 0.63
N ARG A 203 -14.03 3.04 -0.21
CA ARG A 203 -15.44 3.46 -0.02
C ARG A 203 -15.99 3.08 1.35
N LYS A 204 -15.65 1.89 1.86
CA LYS A 204 -16.07 1.47 3.20
C LYS A 204 -15.47 2.34 4.29
N LYS A 205 -14.18 2.67 4.14
CA LYS A 205 -13.45 3.49 5.12
C LYS A 205 -13.91 4.94 5.15
N ILE A 206 -14.30 5.48 3.99
CA ILE A 206 -14.83 6.84 3.88
C ILE A 206 -16.36 6.91 3.90
N ALA A 207 -17.05 5.92 4.47
CA ALA A 207 -18.52 5.85 4.45
C ALA A 207 -19.20 7.05 5.14
N LYS A 208 -18.52 7.72 6.07
CA LYS A 208 -19.01 8.95 6.75
C LYS A 208 -18.69 10.24 5.95
N PHE A 209 -18.00 10.15 4.82
CA PHE A 209 -17.74 11.30 3.96
C PHE A 209 -19.05 11.77 3.31
N THR A 210 -19.31 13.07 3.34
CA THR A 210 -20.53 13.67 2.77
C THR A 210 -20.58 13.58 1.23
N GLY A 211 -19.43 13.49 0.57
CA GLY A 211 -19.34 13.20 -0.85
C GLY A 211 -19.29 11.70 -1.16
N SER A 212 -18.91 11.36 -2.39
CA SER A 212 -18.83 9.94 -2.81
C SER A 212 -17.79 9.69 -3.89
N ILE A 213 -17.22 8.48 -3.92
CA ILE A 213 -16.44 8.00 -5.07
C ILE A 213 -17.39 7.26 -6.00
N GLN A 214 -17.62 7.81 -7.18
CA GLN A 214 -18.48 7.20 -8.21
C GLN A 214 -17.65 6.41 -9.22
N THR A 215 -18.22 5.30 -9.70
CA THR A 215 -17.65 4.55 -10.83
C THR A 215 -18.17 5.15 -12.12
N VAL A 216 -17.27 5.52 -13.01
CA VAL A 216 -17.60 5.87 -14.39
C VAL A 216 -17.29 4.64 -15.25
N TYR A 217 -18.36 3.98 -15.69
CA TYR A 217 -18.25 2.71 -16.40
C TYR A 217 -17.39 2.84 -17.67
N GLY A 218 -16.47 1.89 -17.85
CA GLY A 218 -15.54 1.90 -18.98
C GLY A 218 -14.34 2.85 -18.85
N GLU A 219 -14.37 3.82 -17.94
CA GLU A 219 -13.34 4.86 -17.81
C GLU A 219 -12.54 4.77 -16.50
N GLY A 220 -13.19 4.98 -15.35
CA GLY A 220 -12.47 5.07 -14.08
C GLY A 220 -13.35 5.45 -12.91
N TYR A 221 -12.87 6.42 -12.12
CA TYR A 221 -13.53 6.88 -10.90
C TYR A 221 -13.51 8.39 -10.81
N ARG A 222 -14.50 8.94 -10.10
CA ARG A 222 -14.66 10.36 -9.85
C ARG A 222 -15.03 10.58 -8.38
N LEU A 223 -14.39 11.53 -7.73
CA LEU A 223 -14.82 12.03 -6.43
C LEU A 223 -15.87 13.12 -6.63
N LYS A 224 -17.06 12.91 -6.11
CA LYS A 224 -18.11 13.93 -6.06
C LYS A 224 -18.15 14.60 -4.70
N LYS A 225 -18.26 15.92 -4.71
CA LYS A 225 -18.65 16.68 -3.53
C LYS A 225 -20.14 16.41 -3.23
N GLU A 226 -20.53 16.68 -2.01
CA GLU A 226 -21.96 16.80 -1.70
C GLU A 226 -22.56 17.91 -2.57
N THR A 227 -23.66 17.60 -3.23
CA THR A 227 -24.47 18.64 -3.87
C THR A 227 -25.39 19.17 -2.77
N ASP A 228 -25.22 20.42 -2.38
CA ASP A 228 -26.19 21.10 -1.53
C ASP A 228 -27.57 20.87 -2.16
N ALA A 229 -28.46 20.20 -1.40
CA ALA A 229 -29.83 19.91 -1.82
C ALA A 229 -30.72 21.14 -1.57
#